data_5fdde8239c69ac54a0305afb5a312249
#
_entry.id   5fdde8239c69ac54a0305afb5a312249
#
_cell.length_a   1.000
_cell.length_b   1.000
_cell.length_c   1.000
_cell.angle_alpha   90.00
_cell.angle_beta   90.00
_cell.angle_gamma   90.00
#
_symmetry.space_group_name_H-M   'P 1'
#
loop_
_entity.id
_entity.type
_entity.pdbx_description
1 polymer ?
#
loop_
_entity_poly.entity_id
_entity_poly.type
_entity_poly.pdbx_seq_one_letter_code
_entity_poly.pdbx_strand_id
1 'polypeptide(L)'
;MADNVTHYLNDIARHPVLPREAQLRHSRRIQAWVKYIPPGATEPDRSAAPNHIVRAGRRSLDVMVRTNLRLVVHIAKRYQNKGLDINDLIQEGSIGLIRGIELFDPTRGYAFSTYSYWWVRPLQRSWAA
;
A
#
# COMPACT_ATOMS: atom_id res chain seq x y z
N MET A 1 12.79 13.56 -16.84
CA MET A 1 12.59 13.52 -15.38
C MET A 1 11.24 14.08 -14.99
N ALA A 2 10.99 15.36 -15.27
CA ALA A 2 9.68 15.96 -14.99
C ALA A 2 8.54 15.22 -15.70
N ASP A 3 8.78 14.75 -16.91
CA ASP A 3 7.79 14.07 -17.72
C ASP A 3 7.32 12.76 -17.09
N ASN A 4 8.23 12.01 -16.47
CA ASN A 4 7.88 10.76 -15.81
C ASN A 4 6.97 11.01 -14.60
N VAL A 5 7.29 12.03 -13.80
CA VAL A 5 6.48 12.37 -12.62
C VAL A 5 5.12 12.89 -13.05
N THR A 6 5.08 13.75 -14.08
CA THR A 6 3.82 14.30 -14.60
C THR A 6 2.93 13.19 -15.14
N HIS A 7 3.50 12.27 -15.90
CA HIS A 7 2.77 11.13 -16.44
C HIS A 7 2.22 10.25 -15.33
N TYR A 8 3.04 9.99 -14.31
CA TYR A 8 2.66 9.21 -13.14
C TYR A 8 1.49 9.87 -12.40
N LEU A 9 1.54 11.19 -12.21
CA LEU A 9 0.48 11.94 -11.56
C LEU A 9 -0.82 11.90 -12.36
N ASN A 10 -0.72 11.99 -13.69
CA ASN A 10 -1.89 11.90 -14.55
C ASN A 10 -2.55 10.53 -14.46
N ASP A 11 -1.74 9.48 -14.39
CA ASP A 11 -2.25 8.12 -14.24
C ASP A 11 -2.94 7.94 -12.88
N ILE A 12 -2.34 8.47 -11.82
CA ILE A 12 -2.91 8.41 -10.47
C ILE A 12 -4.27 9.11 -10.41
N ALA A 13 -4.44 10.21 -11.13
CA ALA A 13 -5.69 10.96 -11.14
C ALA A 13 -6.88 10.14 -11.65
N ARG A 14 -6.62 9.07 -12.40
CA ARG A 14 -7.67 8.16 -12.89
C ARG A 14 -8.17 7.20 -11.81
N HIS A 15 -7.48 7.11 -10.68
CA HIS A 15 -7.82 6.19 -9.61
C HIS A 15 -8.18 6.99 -8.35
N PRO A 16 -9.44 7.40 -8.22
CA PRO A 16 -9.87 8.18 -7.05
C PRO A 16 -9.77 7.35 -5.78
N VAL A 17 -9.65 8.04 -4.66
CA VAL A 17 -9.61 7.42 -3.35
C VAL A 17 -10.92 6.66 -3.11
N LEU A 18 -10.81 5.43 -2.60
CA LEU A 18 -11.98 4.60 -2.33
C LEU A 18 -12.74 5.08 -1.11
N PRO A 19 -14.08 4.93 -1.11
CA PRO A 19 -14.86 5.10 0.10
C PRO A 19 -14.42 4.11 1.18
N ARG A 20 -14.67 4.47 2.44
CA ARG A 20 -14.27 3.65 3.58
C ARG A 20 -14.76 2.21 3.47
N GLU A 21 -16.03 2.03 3.09
CA GLU A 21 -16.60 0.69 2.99
C GLU A 21 -15.89 -0.19 1.96
N ALA A 22 -15.49 0.41 0.83
CA ALA A 22 -14.74 -0.31 -0.18
C ALA A 22 -13.34 -0.67 0.33
N GLN A 23 -12.70 0.25 1.04
CA GLN A 23 -11.40 -0.03 1.66
C GLN A 23 -11.48 -1.20 2.63
N LEU A 24 -12.52 -1.24 3.45
CA LEU A 24 -12.73 -2.34 4.40
C LEU A 24 -12.93 -3.67 3.70
N ARG A 25 -13.74 -3.69 2.63
CA ARG A 25 -13.96 -4.91 1.85
C ARG A 25 -12.65 -5.44 1.28
N HIS A 26 -11.88 -4.57 0.66
CA HIS A 26 -10.60 -4.97 0.09
C HIS A 26 -9.61 -5.41 1.16
N SER A 27 -9.57 -4.72 2.28
CA SER A 27 -8.69 -5.11 3.39
C SER A 27 -9.02 -6.49 3.92
N ARG A 28 -10.31 -6.83 4.04
CA ARG A 28 -10.71 -8.15 4.51
C ARG A 28 -10.25 -9.25 3.55
N ARG A 29 -10.35 -9.01 2.25
CA ARG A 29 -9.90 -9.98 1.24
C ARG A 29 -8.39 -10.16 1.28
N ILE A 30 -7.66 -9.07 1.47
CA ILE A 30 -6.21 -9.11 1.60
C ILE A 30 -5.82 -9.87 2.86
N GLN A 31 -6.48 -9.60 3.99
CA GLN A 31 -6.20 -10.28 5.24
C GLN A 31 -6.52 -11.77 5.17
N ALA A 32 -7.60 -12.15 4.50
CA ALA A 32 -7.95 -13.55 4.33
C ALA A 32 -6.84 -14.32 3.59
N TRP A 33 -6.15 -13.65 2.67
CA TRP A 33 -5.04 -14.24 1.94
C TRP A 33 -3.75 -14.21 2.75
N VAL A 34 -3.35 -13.03 3.21
CA VAL A 34 -2.06 -12.82 3.88
C VAL A 34 -1.97 -13.61 5.19
N LYS A 35 -3.09 -13.71 5.91
CA LYS A 35 -3.15 -14.38 7.21
C LYS A 35 -3.74 -15.78 7.13
N TYR A 36 -3.80 -16.36 5.94
CA TYR A 36 -4.36 -17.70 5.77
C TYR A 36 -3.55 -18.71 6.57
N ILE A 37 -4.25 -19.50 7.39
CA ILE A 37 -3.65 -20.56 8.17
C ILE A 37 -4.13 -21.89 7.59
N PRO A 38 -3.23 -22.70 7.02
CA PRO A 38 -3.63 -24.00 6.45
C PRO A 38 -4.21 -24.93 7.52
N PRO A 39 -5.08 -25.89 7.13
CA PRO A 39 -5.58 -26.87 8.07
C PRO A 39 -4.44 -27.60 8.77
N GLY A 40 -4.54 -27.70 10.10
CA GLY A 40 -3.52 -28.37 10.91
C GLY A 40 -2.28 -27.53 11.22
N ALA A 41 -2.14 -26.34 10.66
CA ALA A 41 -1.05 -25.45 10.93
C ALA A 41 -1.42 -24.44 12.03
N THR A 42 -0.39 -23.83 12.64
CA THR A 42 -0.59 -22.79 13.65
C THR A 42 -0.13 -21.43 13.16
N GLU A 43 0.64 -21.39 12.08
CA GLU A 43 1.20 -20.16 11.53
C GLU A 43 0.60 -19.83 10.17
N PRO A 44 0.48 -18.55 9.83
CA PRO A 44 0.01 -18.16 8.51
C PRO A 44 0.95 -18.60 7.39
N ASP A 45 0.37 -19.03 6.29
CA ASP A 45 1.12 -19.37 5.07
C ASP A 45 0.26 -19.01 3.88
N ARG A 46 0.49 -17.82 3.33
CA ARG A 46 -0.31 -17.34 2.19
C ARG A 46 -0.10 -18.19 0.92
N SER A 47 1.04 -18.86 0.83
CA SER A 47 1.32 -19.68 -0.35
C SER A 47 0.44 -20.94 -0.40
N ALA A 48 -0.13 -21.34 0.73
CA ALA A 48 -1.00 -22.50 0.83
C ALA A 48 -2.47 -22.14 0.66
N ALA A 49 -2.80 -20.88 0.48
CA ALA A 49 -4.20 -20.45 0.36
C ALA A 49 -4.83 -21.00 -0.93
N PRO A 50 -6.12 -21.34 -0.89
CA PRO A 50 -6.83 -21.74 -2.11
C PRO A 50 -6.82 -20.66 -3.18
N ASN A 51 -6.91 -21.08 -4.45
CA ASN A 51 -6.82 -20.15 -5.58
C ASN A 51 -7.81 -18.99 -5.52
N HIS A 52 -9.06 -19.25 -5.06
CA HIS A 52 -10.04 -18.17 -5.00
C HIS A 52 -9.68 -17.11 -3.96
N ILE A 53 -9.05 -17.51 -2.86
CA ILE A 53 -8.59 -16.56 -1.83
C ILE A 53 -7.39 -15.77 -2.34
N VAL A 54 -6.46 -16.44 -3.01
CA VAL A 54 -5.28 -15.77 -3.59
C VAL A 54 -5.71 -14.73 -4.63
N ARG A 55 -6.61 -15.11 -5.55
CA ARG A 55 -7.07 -14.20 -6.59
C ARG A 55 -7.80 -13.00 -6.04
N ALA A 56 -8.69 -13.22 -5.07
CA ALA A 56 -9.41 -12.12 -4.44
C ALA A 56 -8.45 -11.19 -3.68
N GLY A 57 -7.50 -11.77 -2.95
CA GLY A 57 -6.52 -11.00 -2.20
C GLY A 57 -5.62 -10.17 -3.09
N ARG A 58 -5.10 -10.76 -4.16
CA ARG A 58 -4.23 -10.04 -5.11
C ARG A 58 -4.96 -8.93 -5.83
N ARG A 59 -6.21 -9.18 -6.24
CA ARG A 59 -7.03 -8.18 -6.90
C ARG A 59 -7.31 -7.01 -5.98
N SER A 60 -7.64 -7.29 -4.73
CA SER A 60 -7.89 -6.25 -3.73
C SER A 60 -6.62 -5.48 -3.39
N LEU A 61 -5.48 -6.17 -3.31
CA LEU A 61 -4.21 -5.50 -3.07
C LEU A 61 -3.90 -4.51 -4.20
N ASP A 62 -4.09 -4.94 -5.45
CA ASP A 62 -3.86 -4.08 -6.61
C ASP A 62 -4.75 -2.84 -6.58
N VAL A 63 -6.02 -3.00 -6.24
CA VAL A 63 -6.95 -1.87 -6.12
C VAL A 63 -6.51 -0.93 -5.01
N MET A 64 -6.13 -1.46 -3.84
CA MET A 64 -5.70 -0.63 -2.72
C MET A 64 -4.42 0.13 -3.04
N VAL A 65 -3.49 -0.50 -3.73
CA VAL A 65 -2.25 0.18 -4.16
C VAL A 65 -2.57 1.31 -5.12
N ARG A 66 -3.30 1.02 -6.19
CA ARG A 66 -3.58 2.02 -7.23
C ARG A 66 -4.35 3.22 -6.70
N THR A 67 -5.33 2.98 -5.82
CA THR A 67 -6.15 4.06 -5.30
C THR A 67 -5.46 4.87 -4.19
N ASN A 68 -4.30 4.40 -3.70
CA ASN A 68 -3.52 5.10 -2.68
C ASN A 68 -2.18 5.63 -3.18
N LEU A 69 -1.88 5.50 -4.48
CA LEU A 69 -0.63 6.03 -5.03
C LEU A 69 -0.52 7.54 -4.87
N ARG A 70 -1.65 8.24 -4.86
CA ARG A 70 -1.67 9.68 -4.63
C ARG A 70 -1.05 10.04 -3.28
N LEU A 71 -1.31 9.24 -2.26
CA LEU A 71 -0.72 9.43 -0.95
C LEU A 71 0.81 9.28 -1.01
N VAL A 72 1.29 8.28 -1.75
CA VAL A 72 2.73 8.04 -1.90
C VAL A 72 3.40 9.27 -2.51
N VAL A 73 2.84 9.80 -3.58
CA VAL A 73 3.39 10.97 -4.26
C VAL A 73 3.36 12.19 -3.34
N HIS A 74 2.25 12.38 -2.63
CA HIS A 74 2.09 13.50 -1.71
C HIS A 74 3.18 13.48 -0.64
N ILE A 75 3.45 12.33 -0.06
CA ILE A 75 4.47 12.18 0.96
C ILE A 75 5.86 12.34 0.36
N ALA A 76 6.11 11.74 -0.80
CA ALA A 76 7.40 11.82 -1.48
C ALA A 76 7.80 13.28 -1.74
N LYS A 77 6.85 14.11 -2.12
CA LYS A 77 7.11 15.52 -2.40
C LYS A 77 7.63 16.28 -1.19
N ARG A 78 7.27 15.86 0.02
CA ARG A 78 7.74 16.51 1.24
C ARG A 78 9.23 16.27 1.50
N TYR A 79 9.78 15.23 0.88
CA TYR A 79 11.16 14.83 1.13
C TYR A 79 12.09 15.08 -0.04
N GLN A 80 11.57 15.54 -1.19
CA GLN A 80 12.40 15.72 -2.39
C GLN A 80 13.48 16.79 -2.26
N ASN A 81 13.28 17.76 -1.37
CA ASN A 81 14.24 18.86 -1.19
C ASN A 81 15.43 18.48 -0.30
N LYS A 82 15.55 17.22 0.06
CA LYS A 82 16.64 16.74 0.92
C LYS A 82 17.72 16.01 0.12
N GLY A 83 17.83 16.32 -1.15
CA GLY A 83 18.84 15.74 -2.01
C GLY A 83 18.51 14.37 -2.56
N LEU A 84 17.24 13.98 -2.48
CA LEU A 84 16.80 12.65 -2.87
C LEU A 84 15.96 12.73 -4.13
N ASP A 85 16.14 11.74 -5.02
CA ASP A 85 15.38 11.66 -6.26
C ASP A 85 13.94 11.31 -5.97
N ILE A 86 13.00 12.09 -6.51
CA ILE A 86 11.57 11.87 -6.31
C ILE A 86 11.13 10.49 -6.80
N ASN A 87 11.73 9.99 -7.87
CA ASN A 87 11.39 8.66 -8.39
C ASN A 87 11.76 7.56 -7.40
N ASP A 88 12.92 7.68 -6.76
CA ASP A 88 13.34 6.72 -5.73
C ASP A 88 12.43 6.80 -4.50
N LEU A 89 12.02 8.02 -4.14
CA LEU A 89 11.08 8.23 -3.04
C LEU A 89 9.74 7.56 -3.30
N ILE A 90 9.24 7.69 -4.53
CA ILE A 90 7.96 7.09 -4.92
C ILE A 90 8.07 5.57 -4.90
N GLN A 91 9.15 5.02 -5.43
CA GLN A 91 9.35 3.56 -5.45
C GLN A 91 9.43 3.00 -4.03
N GLU A 92 10.24 3.63 -3.18
CA GLU A 92 10.38 3.18 -1.79
C GLU A 92 9.06 3.34 -1.04
N GLY A 93 8.37 4.46 -1.24
CA GLY A 93 7.07 4.69 -0.62
C GLY A 93 6.02 3.69 -1.07
N SER A 94 6.08 3.26 -2.32
CA SER A 94 5.14 2.27 -2.86
C SER A 94 5.37 0.89 -2.21
N ILE A 95 6.63 0.53 -1.97
CA ILE A 95 6.95 -0.71 -1.26
C ILE A 95 6.41 -0.64 0.17
N GLY A 96 6.60 0.48 0.85
CA GLY A 96 6.05 0.71 2.18
C GLY A 96 4.54 0.64 2.19
N LEU A 97 3.89 1.23 1.18
CA LEU A 97 2.43 1.20 1.05
C LEU A 97 1.91 -0.23 0.98
N ILE A 98 2.54 -1.08 0.16
CA ILE A 98 2.14 -2.49 0.03
C ILE A 98 2.22 -3.17 1.40
N ARG A 99 3.32 -2.96 2.10
CA ARG A 99 3.51 -3.54 3.43
C ARG A 99 2.44 -3.06 4.40
N GLY A 100 2.15 -1.76 4.37
CA GLY A 100 1.11 -1.18 5.23
C GLY A 100 -0.27 -1.75 4.92
N ILE A 101 -0.59 -1.94 3.65
CA ILE A 101 -1.86 -2.53 3.25
C ILE A 101 -1.98 -3.96 3.77
N GLU A 102 -0.93 -4.75 3.67
CA GLU A 102 -0.93 -6.14 4.15
C GLU A 102 -1.12 -6.23 5.65
N LEU A 103 -0.63 -5.24 6.39
CA LEU A 103 -0.69 -5.25 7.85
C LEU A 103 -1.86 -4.46 8.43
N PHE A 104 -2.62 -3.76 7.58
CA PHE A 104 -3.74 -2.95 8.06
C PHE A 104 -4.84 -3.81 8.64
N ASP A 105 -5.26 -3.47 9.85
CA ASP A 105 -6.38 -4.13 10.53
C ASP A 105 -7.60 -3.22 10.46
N PRO A 106 -8.59 -3.55 9.61
CA PRO A 106 -9.78 -2.70 9.44
C PRO A 106 -10.67 -2.63 10.69
N THR A 107 -10.46 -3.53 11.66
CA THR A 107 -11.28 -3.54 12.88
C THR A 107 -10.82 -2.54 13.94
N ARG A 108 -9.68 -1.88 13.73
CA ARG A 108 -9.10 -0.98 14.72
C ARG A 108 -9.74 0.41 14.76
N GLY A 109 -10.57 0.75 13.79
CA GLY A 109 -11.37 1.98 13.83
C GLY A 109 -10.69 3.25 13.31
N TYR A 110 -9.40 3.24 12.99
CA TYR A 110 -8.75 4.40 12.41
C TYR A 110 -8.73 4.34 10.89
N ALA A 111 -8.61 5.51 10.25
CA ALA A 111 -8.60 5.60 8.80
C ALA A 111 -7.32 4.99 8.22
N PHE A 112 -7.44 4.34 7.06
CA PHE A 112 -6.28 3.76 6.38
C PHE A 112 -5.22 4.82 6.05
N SER A 113 -5.64 6.02 5.62
CA SER A 113 -4.70 7.08 5.26
C SER A 113 -3.80 7.51 6.44
N THR A 114 -4.36 7.55 7.65
CA THR A 114 -3.61 7.87 8.85
C THR A 114 -2.57 6.79 9.16
N TYR A 115 -3.00 5.55 9.04
CA TYR A 115 -2.15 4.39 9.31
C TYR A 115 -1.03 4.25 8.27
N SER A 116 -1.38 4.37 6.99
CA SER A 116 -0.44 4.12 5.90
C SER A 116 0.67 5.16 5.82
N TYR A 117 0.44 6.37 6.32
CA TYR A 117 1.47 7.39 6.34
C TYR A 117 2.77 6.87 6.97
N TRP A 118 2.66 6.13 8.06
CA TRP A 118 3.83 5.61 8.78
C TRP A 118 4.62 4.59 7.96
N TRP A 119 3.95 3.91 7.04
CA TRP A 119 4.60 2.93 6.17
C TRP A 119 5.19 3.55 4.91
N VAL A 120 4.58 4.61 4.41
CA VAL A 120 5.00 5.25 3.16
C VAL A 120 6.16 6.21 3.40
N ARG A 121 6.19 6.88 4.55
CA ARG A 121 7.25 7.85 4.84
C ARG A 121 8.63 7.19 4.80
N PRO A 122 9.67 7.93 4.37
CA PRO A 122 11.01 7.38 4.34
C PRO A 122 11.47 6.98 5.74
N LEU A 123 12.23 5.89 5.83
CA LEU A 123 12.85 5.50 7.08
C LEU A 123 13.97 6.46 7.41
N GLN A 124 13.96 7.00 8.59
CA GLN A 124 14.89 8.04 8.98
C GLN A 124 16.35 7.63 8.85
N ARG A 125 16.65 6.40 9.17
CA ARG A 125 18.02 5.88 9.06
C ARG A 125 18.53 5.89 7.62
N SER A 126 17.66 5.71 6.64
CA SER A 126 18.05 5.72 5.22
C SER A 126 18.32 7.12 4.73
N TRP A 127 17.70 8.09 5.33
CA TRP A 127 17.71 9.48 4.85
C TRP A 127 18.67 10.36 5.63
N ALA A 128 19.00 9.95 6.85
CA ALA A 128 19.96 10.68 7.67
C ALA A 128 21.39 10.42 7.26
N ALA A 129 21.60 9.33 6.55
CA ALA A 129 22.92 9.04 6.05
C ALA A 129 23.20 9.85 4.79
#